data_036f13a082963d30660e27c1bf1b1649
#
_entry.id   036f13a082963d30660e27c1bf1b1649
#
_cell.length_a   1.000
_cell.length_b   1.000
_cell.length_c   1.000
_cell.angle_alpha   90.00
_cell.angle_beta   90.00
_cell.angle_gamma   90.00
#
_symmetry.space_group_name_H-M   'P 1'
#
loop_
_entity.id
_entity.type
_entity.pdbx_description
1 polymer ?
#
loop_
_entity_poly.entity_id
_entity_poly.type
_entity_poly.pdbx_seq_one_letter_code
_entity_poly.pdbx_strand_id
1 'polypeptide(L)'
;VKSEKIWGVPEKTINPKVGQAFMGILRGLEDDSINFLWTQVVNPFQAAPNSNHWLKAARHPDNFIVVADAYPTFSCQYADLVLPVAMIFEKWGLYGNAERRTQGWQQMANPPGEARTDLWTMMEFAKRIKIKDCWGEQPVPGLKVEGYEDGKLPSVLDAAKEMGIDPEATLYDVLYARDDYTKVAWPDPDLESKINSTAAPAKLNWFPEKALFNEYRQFTLGDGHDLADFNTYMNSTT
;
A
#
# COMPACT_ATOMS: atom_id res chain seq x y z
N VAL A 1 7.53 -18.50 -1.50
CA VAL A 1 8.13 -17.16 -1.65
C VAL A 1 8.44 -16.58 -0.27
N LYS A 2 9.53 -15.76 -0.11
CA LYS A 2 9.93 -15.19 1.19
C LYS A 2 8.79 -14.37 1.82
N SER A 3 8.05 -13.63 1.00
CA SER A 3 6.90 -12.83 1.45
C SER A 3 5.80 -13.69 2.08
N GLU A 4 5.49 -14.83 1.52
CA GLU A 4 4.47 -15.74 2.06
C GLU A 4 4.82 -16.22 3.47
N LYS A 5 6.10 -16.53 3.70
CA LYS A 5 6.60 -16.94 5.03
C LYS A 5 6.49 -15.80 6.05
N ILE A 6 6.84 -14.56 5.66
CA ILE A 6 6.78 -13.39 6.54
C ILE A 6 5.33 -13.04 6.88
N TRP A 7 4.43 -13.13 5.90
CA TRP A 7 3.00 -12.84 6.09
C TRP A 7 2.21 -13.99 6.70
N GLY A 8 2.82 -15.18 6.80
CA GLY A 8 2.15 -16.36 7.35
C GLY A 8 0.98 -16.85 6.49
N VAL A 9 1.03 -16.59 5.19
CA VAL A 9 0.01 -17.06 4.24
C VAL A 9 0.46 -18.38 3.59
N PRO A 10 -0.48 -19.21 3.12
CA PRO A 10 -0.17 -20.46 2.44
C PRO A 10 0.73 -20.25 1.22
N GLU A 11 1.50 -21.29 0.88
CA GLU A 11 2.31 -21.28 -0.32
C GLU A 11 1.44 -21.09 -1.56
N LYS A 12 1.96 -20.32 -2.54
CA LYS A 12 1.28 -20.00 -3.80
C LYS A 12 0.08 -19.05 -3.65
N THR A 13 -0.12 -18.39 -2.51
CA THR A 13 -1.13 -17.34 -2.34
C THR A 13 -0.77 -16.08 -3.12
N ILE A 14 0.53 -15.75 -3.22
CA ILE A 14 0.98 -14.54 -3.91
C ILE A 14 1.18 -14.85 -5.39
N ASN A 15 0.57 -14.03 -6.24
CA ASN A 15 0.76 -14.13 -7.68
C ASN A 15 2.26 -14.01 -8.04
N PRO A 16 2.88 -15.01 -8.67
CA PRO A 16 4.30 -15.00 -9.02
C PRO A 16 4.61 -14.14 -10.24
N LYS A 17 3.59 -13.75 -11.01
CA LYS A 17 3.76 -12.95 -12.22
C LYS A 17 4.09 -11.51 -11.85
N VAL A 18 5.11 -10.96 -12.49
CA VAL A 18 5.43 -9.54 -12.39
C VAL A 18 4.27 -8.72 -12.95
N GLY A 19 3.86 -7.69 -12.21
CA GLY A 19 2.80 -6.77 -12.63
C GLY A 19 3.21 -5.94 -13.86
N GLN A 20 2.30 -5.08 -14.31
CA GLN A 20 2.55 -4.19 -15.44
C GLN A 20 3.54 -3.09 -15.05
N ALA A 21 4.45 -2.76 -15.98
CA ALA A 21 5.25 -1.56 -15.87
C ALA A 21 4.37 -0.31 -16.08
N PHE A 22 4.84 0.87 -15.68
CA PHE A 22 4.10 2.13 -15.74
C PHE A 22 3.40 2.38 -17.09
N MET A 23 4.13 2.23 -18.20
CA MET A 23 3.54 2.39 -19.52
C MET A 23 2.52 1.29 -19.90
N GLY A 24 2.68 0.10 -19.30
CA GLY A 24 1.71 -0.99 -19.45
C GLY A 24 0.40 -0.68 -18.74
N ILE A 25 0.45 -0.05 -17.57
CA ILE A 25 -0.73 0.40 -16.82
C ILE A 25 -1.51 1.44 -17.64
N LEU A 26 -0.83 2.42 -18.21
CA LEU A 26 -1.48 3.45 -19.04
C LEU A 26 -2.12 2.86 -20.31
N ARG A 27 -1.48 1.87 -20.94
CA ARG A 27 -2.10 1.12 -22.05
C ARG A 27 -3.29 0.31 -21.60
N GLY A 28 -3.22 -0.27 -20.40
CA GLY A 28 -4.35 -0.98 -19.82
C GLY A 28 -5.59 -0.12 -19.61
N LEU A 29 -5.41 1.17 -19.30
CA LEU A 29 -6.53 2.13 -19.27
C LEU A 29 -7.10 2.47 -20.65
N GLU A 30 -6.30 2.28 -21.71
CA GLU A 30 -6.71 2.57 -23.09
C GLU A 30 -7.43 1.37 -23.74
N ASP A 31 -7.00 0.14 -23.42
CA ASP A 31 -7.52 -1.10 -24.00
C ASP A 31 -8.51 -1.84 -23.10
N ASP A 32 -9.01 -1.18 -22.07
CA ASP A 32 -10.00 -1.68 -21.09
C ASP A 32 -9.55 -2.90 -20.27
N SER A 33 -8.26 -3.23 -20.29
CA SER A 33 -7.72 -4.29 -19.43
C SER A 33 -7.50 -3.83 -17.98
N ILE A 34 -7.51 -2.51 -17.74
CA ILE A 34 -7.50 -1.85 -16.43
C ILE A 34 -8.56 -0.76 -16.45
N ASN A 35 -9.53 -0.85 -15.55
CA ASN A 35 -10.60 0.13 -15.40
C ASN A 35 -10.55 0.88 -14.07
N PHE A 36 -9.67 0.48 -13.16
CA PHE A 36 -9.43 1.16 -11.88
C PHE A 36 -7.95 1.46 -11.71
N LEU A 37 -7.63 2.73 -11.55
CA LEU A 37 -6.26 3.19 -11.26
C LEU A 37 -6.25 4.03 -9.98
N TRP A 38 -5.48 3.60 -9.00
CA TRP A 38 -5.16 4.40 -7.83
C TRP A 38 -3.69 4.78 -7.84
N THR A 39 -3.41 6.06 -7.98
CA THR A 39 -2.04 6.60 -7.93
C THR A 39 -1.76 7.23 -6.58
N GLN A 40 -0.57 6.97 -6.07
CA GLN A 40 -0.04 7.62 -4.86
C GLN A 40 1.37 8.13 -5.14
N VAL A 41 1.66 9.35 -4.70
CA VAL A 41 3.00 9.97 -4.76
C VAL A 41 3.54 10.21 -6.16
N VAL A 42 2.75 10.00 -7.20
CA VAL A 42 3.15 10.23 -8.59
C VAL A 42 2.08 11.02 -9.33
N ASN A 43 2.52 11.79 -10.32
CA ASN A 43 1.66 12.60 -11.19
C ASN A 43 1.71 12.02 -12.62
N PRO A 44 1.05 10.86 -12.88
CA PRO A 44 1.27 10.07 -14.08
C PRO A 44 0.88 10.79 -15.35
N PHE A 45 -0.18 11.56 -15.35
CA PHE A 45 -0.67 12.25 -16.55
C PHE A 45 0.16 13.48 -16.95
N GLN A 46 1.03 13.95 -16.06
CA GLN A 46 2.01 14.98 -16.39
C GLN A 46 3.39 14.36 -16.69
N ALA A 47 3.81 13.34 -15.93
CA ALA A 47 5.16 12.79 -16.00
C ALA A 47 5.33 11.75 -17.12
N ALA A 48 4.25 11.15 -17.61
CA ALA A 48 4.33 10.15 -18.68
C ALA A 48 4.78 10.75 -20.01
N PRO A 49 5.63 10.08 -20.77
CA PRO A 49 5.89 10.48 -22.15
C PRO A 49 4.58 10.42 -22.95
N ASN A 50 4.42 11.38 -23.88
CA ASN A 50 3.21 11.53 -24.69
C ASN A 50 1.92 11.73 -23.85
N SER A 51 1.97 12.63 -22.87
CA SER A 51 0.89 12.88 -21.91
C SER A 51 -0.47 13.09 -22.57
N ASN A 52 -0.55 13.88 -23.66
CA ASN A 52 -1.80 14.15 -24.37
C ASN A 52 -2.52 12.88 -24.87
N HIS A 53 -1.77 11.83 -25.17
CA HIS A 53 -2.34 10.54 -25.56
C HIS A 53 -3.07 9.89 -24.37
N TRP A 54 -2.43 9.85 -23.21
CA TRP A 54 -2.96 9.19 -22.01
C TRP A 54 -4.14 9.92 -21.36
N LEU A 55 -4.29 11.22 -21.61
CA LEU A 55 -5.44 11.99 -21.11
C LEU A 55 -6.76 11.50 -21.70
N LYS A 56 -6.75 10.94 -22.90
CA LYS A 56 -7.95 10.33 -23.52
C LYS A 56 -8.35 9.06 -22.78
N ALA A 57 -7.38 8.21 -22.48
CA ALA A 57 -7.60 6.99 -21.69
C ALA A 57 -8.09 7.34 -20.28
N ALA A 58 -7.52 8.34 -19.61
CA ALA A 58 -7.95 8.81 -18.31
C ALA A 58 -9.43 9.27 -18.28
N ARG A 59 -9.93 9.78 -19.40
CA ARG A 59 -11.32 10.26 -19.53
C ARG A 59 -12.29 9.23 -20.12
N HIS A 60 -11.84 8.00 -20.31
CA HIS A 60 -12.74 6.94 -20.78
C HIS A 60 -13.83 6.70 -19.71
N PRO A 61 -15.12 6.64 -20.08
CA PRO A 61 -16.22 6.59 -19.14
C PRO A 61 -16.21 5.37 -18.21
N ASP A 62 -15.58 4.28 -18.64
CA ASP A 62 -15.49 3.05 -17.85
C ASP A 62 -14.29 3.01 -16.90
N ASN A 63 -13.41 4.04 -16.95
CA ASN A 63 -12.27 4.14 -16.06
C ASN A 63 -12.61 4.95 -14.80
N PHE A 64 -12.19 4.44 -13.64
CA PHE A 64 -12.27 5.13 -12.37
C PHE A 64 -10.86 5.41 -11.83
N ILE A 65 -10.54 6.70 -11.67
CA ILE A 65 -9.20 7.15 -11.33
C ILE A 65 -9.19 7.83 -9.97
N VAL A 66 -8.39 7.28 -9.06
CA VAL A 66 -8.11 7.87 -7.75
C VAL A 66 -6.70 8.45 -7.75
N VAL A 67 -6.58 9.70 -7.33
CA VAL A 67 -5.28 10.36 -7.14
C VAL A 67 -5.13 10.74 -5.67
N ALA A 68 -4.13 10.17 -5.01
CA ALA A 68 -3.73 10.52 -3.66
C ALA A 68 -2.45 11.37 -3.72
N ASP A 69 -2.56 12.67 -3.45
CA ASP A 69 -1.43 13.61 -3.55
C ASP A 69 -1.56 14.70 -2.48
N ALA A 70 -0.41 15.24 -2.08
CA ALA A 70 -0.34 16.37 -1.14
C ALA A 70 -0.67 17.72 -1.82
N TYR A 71 -0.61 17.76 -3.14
CA TYR A 71 -0.89 18.95 -3.95
C TYR A 71 -1.94 18.65 -5.02
N PRO A 72 -2.72 19.64 -5.44
CA PRO A 72 -3.64 19.52 -6.57
C PRO A 72 -2.86 19.51 -7.89
N THR A 73 -2.16 18.40 -8.14
CA THR A 73 -1.34 18.19 -9.33
C THR A 73 -2.19 18.11 -10.60
N PHE A 74 -1.52 18.14 -11.76
CA PHE A 74 -2.21 18.03 -13.05
C PHE A 74 -3.05 16.74 -13.14
N SER A 75 -2.57 15.64 -12.60
CA SER A 75 -3.32 14.37 -12.60
C SER A 75 -4.63 14.45 -11.81
N CYS A 76 -4.73 15.31 -10.80
CA CYS A 76 -5.97 15.51 -10.05
C CYS A 76 -7.11 16.06 -10.92
N GLN A 77 -6.80 16.73 -12.04
CA GLN A 77 -7.81 17.25 -12.98
C GLN A 77 -8.50 16.16 -13.80
N TYR A 78 -7.93 14.96 -13.78
CA TYR A 78 -8.42 13.78 -14.50
C TYR A 78 -8.87 12.66 -13.57
N ALA A 79 -8.88 12.92 -12.27
CA ALA A 79 -9.32 11.97 -11.27
C ALA A 79 -10.82 12.08 -11.03
N ASP A 80 -11.47 10.93 -10.80
CA ASP A 80 -12.84 10.85 -10.30
C ASP A 80 -12.89 11.08 -8.80
N LEU A 81 -11.81 10.73 -8.09
CA LEU A 81 -11.65 10.94 -6.66
C LEU A 81 -10.24 11.45 -6.35
N VAL A 82 -10.16 12.55 -5.61
CA VAL A 82 -8.89 13.07 -5.09
C VAL A 82 -8.86 12.88 -3.58
N LEU A 83 -7.80 12.23 -3.09
CA LEU A 83 -7.55 12.03 -1.68
C LEU A 83 -6.37 12.90 -1.23
N PRO A 84 -6.58 13.89 -0.36
CA PRO A 84 -5.48 14.69 0.16
C PRO A 84 -4.61 13.85 1.10
N VAL A 85 -3.29 13.87 0.90
CA VAL A 85 -2.34 13.12 1.72
C VAL A 85 -1.41 13.99 2.52
N ALA A 86 -0.98 13.47 3.67
CA ALA A 86 -0.06 14.14 4.57
C ALA A 86 1.36 14.25 3.97
N MET A 87 1.99 15.40 4.15
CA MET A 87 3.37 15.67 3.75
C MET A 87 4.38 14.98 4.68
N ILE A 88 5.66 15.01 4.30
CA ILE A 88 6.74 14.30 4.99
C ILE A 88 6.83 14.60 6.49
N PHE A 89 6.66 15.84 6.94
CA PHE A 89 6.72 16.22 8.36
C PHE A 89 5.35 16.23 9.06
N GLU A 90 4.32 15.83 8.35
CA GLU A 90 2.95 15.67 8.86
C GLU A 90 2.65 14.19 9.17
N LYS A 91 3.62 13.32 9.02
CA LYS A 91 3.55 11.87 9.29
C LYS A 91 4.88 11.32 9.76
N TRP A 92 4.86 10.13 10.37
CA TRP A 92 6.06 9.35 10.65
C TRP A 92 6.46 8.56 9.41
N GLY A 93 7.75 8.28 9.27
CA GLY A 93 8.18 7.42 8.20
C GLY A 93 9.67 7.16 8.12
N LEU A 94 9.99 6.16 7.33
CA LEU A 94 11.35 5.84 6.90
C LEU A 94 11.35 5.66 5.38
N TYR A 95 12.41 6.13 4.73
CA TYR A 95 12.55 5.95 3.30
C TYR A 95 14.01 5.64 2.92
N GLY A 96 14.14 4.85 1.87
CA GLY A 96 15.41 4.62 1.21
C GLY A 96 15.63 5.57 0.04
N ASN A 97 16.86 5.72 -0.39
CA ASN A 97 17.24 6.51 -1.55
C ASN A 97 18.27 5.78 -2.43
N ALA A 98 18.62 6.39 -3.56
CA ALA A 98 19.57 5.84 -4.51
C ALA A 98 21.00 5.67 -3.94
N GLU A 99 21.34 6.35 -2.86
CA GLU A 99 22.60 6.19 -2.14
C GLU A 99 22.63 4.95 -1.21
N ARG A 100 21.56 4.15 -1.20
CA ARG A 100 21.36 3.01 -0.29
C ARG A 100 21.35 3.42 1.19
N ARG A 101 20.88 4.61 1.49
CA ARG A 101 20.70 5.12 2.83
C ARG A 101 19.23 5.02 3.23
N THR A 102 18.95 4.55 4.43
CA THR A 102 17.62 4.65 5.03
C THR A 102 17.61 5.83 5.99
N GLN A 103 16.62 6.68 5.85
CA GLN A 103 16.44 7.89 6.64
C GLN A 103 15.08 7.88 7.31
N GLY A 104 15.03 8.28 8.59
CA GLY A 104 13.81 8.39 9.36
C GLY A 104 13.40 9.85 9.57
N TRP A 105 12.12 10.10 9.68
CA TRP A 105 11.59 11.39 10.13
C TRP A 105 10.44 11.20 11.11
N GLN A 106 10.32 12.15 11.98
CA GLN A 106 9.23 12.22 12.95
C GLN A 106 8.16 13.18 12.46
N GLN A 107 6.94 12.94 12.86
CA GLN A 107 5.86 13.89 12.67
C GLN A 107 6.11 15.14 13.54
N MET A 108 6.10 16.31 12.91
CA MET A 108 6.34 17.61 13.55
C MET A 108 5.10 18.52 13.52
N ALA A 109 4.16 18.24 12.63
CA ALA A 109 2.94 18.99 12.46
C ALA A 109 1.76 18.06 12.14
N ASN A 110 0.56 18.52 12.43
CA ASN A 110 -0.64 17.82 11.99
C ASN A 110 -0.91 18.12 10.51
N PRO A 111 -1.36 17.14 9.72
CA PRO A 111 -1.81 17.40 8.37
C PRO A 111 -2.99 18.38 8.35
N PRO A 112 -3.07 19.26 7.34
CA PRO A 112 -4.17 20.21 7.24
C PRO A 112 -5.48 19.53 6.80
N GLY A 113 -6.60 20.03 7.29
CA GLY A 113 -7.94 19.64 6.86
C GLY A 113 -8.20 18.14 6.91
N GLU A 114 -8.58 17.56 5.77
CA GLU A 114 -8.87 16.13 5.63
C GLU A 114 -7.68 15.29 5.19
N ALA A 115 -6.48 15.85 5.07
CA ALA A 115 -5.31 15.11 4.68
C ALA A 115 -5.00 13.98 5.68
N ARG A 116 -4.67 12.81 5.14
CA ARG A 116 -4.33 11.60 5.91
C ARG A 116 -3.04 10.99 5.39
N THR A 117 -2.42 10.12 6.19
CA THR A 117 -1.25 9.38 5.71
C THR A 117 -1.66 8.36 4.64
N ASP A 118 -0.74 8.04 3.74
CA ASP A 118 -0.97 7.02 2.71
C ASP A 118 -1.37 5.68 3.35
N LEU A 119 -0.68 5.31 4.42
CA LEU A 119 -0.96 4.06 5.16
C LEU A 119 -2.38 4.08 5.76
N TRP A 120 -2.80 5.19 6.37
CA TRP A 120 -4.17 5.33 6.87
C TRP A 120 -5.20 5.11 5.77
N THR A 121 -4.98 5.72 4.62
CA THR A 121 -5.89 5.62 3.47
C THR A 121 -6.01 4.17 3.00
N MET A 122 -4.89 3.46 2.91
CA MET A 122 -4.88 2.04 2.56
C MET A 122 -5.59 1.17 3.59
N MET A 123 -5.38 1.43 4.88
CA MET A 123 -6.04 0.70 5.96
C MET A 123 -7.56 0.94 5.96
N GLU A 124 -8.00 2.18 5.77
CA GLU A 124 -9.41 2.51 5.69
C GLU A 124 -10.09 1.90 4.44
N PHE A 125 -9.38 1.84 3.32
CA PHE A 125 -9.86 1.15 2.14
C PHE A 125 -9.98 -0.37 2.39
N ALA A 126 -8.98 -0.97 3.01
CA ALA A 126 -8.98 -2.39 3.35
C ALA A 126 -10.17 -2.80 4.25
N LYS A 127 -10.64 -1.91 5.13
CA LYS A 127 -11.84 -2.14 5.97
C LYS A 127 -13.14 -2.24 5.18
N ARG A 128 -13.14 -1.83 3.93
CA ARG A 128 -14.34 -1.81 3.07
C ARG A 128 -14.41 -2.98 2.10
N ILE A 129 -13.35 -3.77 2.02
CA ILE A 129 -13.25 -4.92 1.12
C ILE A 129 -13.34 -6.19 1.94
N LYS A 130 -14.36 -7.00 1.72
CA LYS A 130 -14.49 -8.31 2.34
C LYS A 130 -13.70 -9.35 1.57
N ILE A 131 -13.19 -10.35 2.27
CA ILE A 131 -12.43 -11.45 1.64
C ILE A 131 -13.27 -12.16 0.57
N LYS A 132 -14.57 -12.37 0.82
CA LYS A 132 -15.47 -12.99 -0.16
C LYS A 132 -15.64 -12.20 -1.46
N ASP A 133 -15.41 -10.88 -1.42
CA ASP A 133 -15.51 -9.98 -2.58
C ASP A 133 -14.15 -9.85 -3.32
N CYS A 134 -13.08 -10.45 -2.78
CA CYS A 134 -11.80 -10.53 -3.47
C CYS A 134 -11.87 -11.54 -4.62
N TRP A 135 -10.95 -11.36 -5.59
CA TRP A 135 -10.91 -12.29 -6.72
C TRP A 135 -10.67 -13.73 -6.26
N GLY A 136 -11.39 -14.65 -6.86
CA GLY A 136 -11.08 -16.05 -6.82
C GLY A 136 -10.02 -16.42 -7.87
N GLU A 137 -9.89 -17.70 -8.14
CA GLU A 137 -9.01 -18.24 -9.14
C GLU A 137 -9.40 -17.75 -10.55
N GLN A 138 -8.49 -17.04 -11.22
CA GLN A 138 -8.73 -16.46 -12.55
C GLN A 138 -7.63 -16.90 -13.53
N PRO A 139 -7.97 -17.22 -14.77
CA PRO A 139 -7.00 -17.53 -15.80
C PRO A 139 -6.10 -16.32 -16.12
N VAL A 140 -4.80 -16.54 -16.21
CA VAL A 140 -3.82 -15.56 -16.71
C VAL A 140 -3.25 -16.05 -18.03
N PRO A 141 -3.58 -15.42 -19.15
CA PRO A 141 -3.09 -15.86 -20.46
C PRO A 141 -1.55 -15.92 -20.48
N GLY A 142 -1.02 -17.04 -20.92
CA GLY A 142 0.42 -17.24 -21.05
C GLY A 142 1.21 -17.42 -19.75
N LEU A 143 0.55 -17.58 -18.62
CA LEU A 143 1.21 -17.90 -17.35
C LEU A 143 1.84 -19.31 -17.45
N LYS A 144 3.17 -19.37 -17.36
CA LYS A 144 3.97 -20.61 -17.36
C LYS A 144 4.98 -20.52 -16.22
N VAL A 145 4.55 -20.87 -15.03
CA VAL A 145 5.39 -20.88 -13.82
C VAL A 145 5.12 -22.19 -13.09
N GLU A 146 6.16 -22.87 -12.62
CA GLU A 146 6.00 -24.12 -11.85
C GLU A 146 4.93 -23.97 -10.77
N GLY A 147 3.94 -24.85 -10.82
CA GLY A 147 2.77 -24.82 -9.93
C GLY A 147 1.65 -23.87 -10.34
N TYR A 148 1.77 -23.19 -11.49
CA TYR A 148 0.75 -22.29 -12.07
C TYR A 148 0.60 -22.51 -13.58
N GLU A 149 0.95 -23.68 -14.06
CA GLU A 149 0.97 -24.02 -15.49
C GLU A 149 -0.43 -24.03 -16.11
N ASP A 150 -1.46 -24.12 -15.28
CA ASP A 150 -2.87 -24.00 -15.68
C ASP A 150 -3.28 -22.55 -15.99
N GLY A 151 -2.39 -21.60 -15.75
CA GLY A 151 -2.64 -20.18 -16.00
C GLY A 151 -3.60 -19.51 -15.01
N LYS A 152 -3.87 -20.12 -13.86
CA LYS A 152 -4.77 -19.55 -12.87
C LYS A 152 -4.03 -18.71 -11.83
N LEU A 153 -4.67 -17.62 -11.36
CA LEU A 153 -4.17 -16.82 -10.26
C LEU A 153 -4.41 -17.53 -8.92
N PRO A 154 -3.54 -17.29 -7.92
CA PRO A 154 -3.83 -17.69 -6.55
C PRO A 154 -5.16 -17.10 -6.07
N SER A 155 -5.89 -17.86 -5.30
CA SER A 155 -7.16 -17.43 -4.72
C SER A 155 -6.99 -16.90 -3.31
N VAL A 156 -7.31 -15.63 -3.10
CA VAL A 156 -7.34 -15.03 -1.75
C VAL A 156 -8.38 -15.71 -0.87
N LEU A 157 -9.51 -16.10 -1.45
CA LEU A 157 -10.58 -16.78 -0.73
C LEU A 157 -10.15 -18.17 -0.25
N ASP A 158 -9.43 -18.92 -1.06
CA ASP A 158 -8.95 -20.25 -0.68
C ASP A 158 -7.84 -20.17 0.38
N ALA A 159 -6.94 -19.20 0.25
CA ALA A 159 -5.95 -18.91 1.29
C ALA A 159 -6.62 -18.55 2.63
N ALA A 160 -7.65 -17.72 2.60
CA ALA A 160 -8.41 -17.36 3.81
C ALA A 160 -9.07 -18.58 4.46
N LYS A 161 -9.68 -19.46 3.66
CA LYS A 161 -10.27 -20.72 4.17
C LYS A 161 -9.22 -21.62 4.82
N GLU A 162 -8.06 -21.78 4.18
CA GLU A 162 -6.94 -22.58 4.70
C GLU A 162 -6.40 -22.03 6.03
N MET A 163 -6.37 -20.70 6.15
CA MET A 163 -5.98 -19.99 7.38
C MET A 163 -7.08 -19.97 8.45
N GLY A 164 -8.28 -20.48 8.16
CA GLY A 164 -9.42 -20.43 9.07
C GLY A 164 -10.01 -19.02 9.25
N ILE A 165 -9.81 -18.14 8.27
CA ILE A 165 -10.32 -16.77 8.29
C ILE A 165 -11.74 -16.76 7.73
N ASP A 166 -12.65 -16.07 8.43
CA ASP A 166 -14.05 -15.89 8.00
C ASP A 166 -14.09 -15.14 6.64
N PRO A 167 -14.76 -15.65 5.61
CA PRO A 167 -14.96 -14.96 4.35
C PRO A 167 -15.64 -13.58 4.49
N GLU A 168 -16.38 -13.34 5.56
CA GLU A 168 -16.99 -12.02 5.87
C GLU A 168 -15.99 -11.04 6.52
N ALA A 169 -14.81 -11.51 6.96
CA ALA A 169 -13.74 -10.64 7.44
C ALA A 169 -13.25 -9.71 6.31
N THR A 170 -12.71 -8.57 6.71
CA THR A 170 -12.18 -7.58 5.76
C THR A 170 -10.70 -7.82 5.45
N LEU A 171 -10.20 -7.22 4.39
CA LEU A 171 -8.76 -7.19 4.13
C LEU A 171 -7.98 -6.54 5.28
N TYR A 172 -8.58 -5.59 5.99
CA TYR A 172 -7.98 -5.00 7.18
C TYR A 172 -7.75 -6.04 8.28
N ASP A 173 -8.74 -6.90 8.54
CA ASP A 173 -8.64 -7.94 9.56
C ASP A 173 -7.52 -8.94 9.25
N VAL A 174 -7.28 -9.20 7.98
CA VAL A 174 -6.23 -10.13 7.52
C VAL A 174 -4.85 -9.47 7.49
N LEU A 175 -4.76 -8.24 6.99
CA LEU A 175 -3.46 -7.59 6.72
C LEU A 175 -2.94 -6.76 7.89
N TYR A 176 -3.82 -6.12 8.67
CA TYR A 176 -3.44 -5.12 9.65
C TYR A 176 -3.89 -5.45 11.08
N ALA A 177 -4.98 -6.17 11.28
CA ALA A 177 -5.46 -6.54 12.61
C ALA A 177 -4.72 -7.75 13.22
N ARG A 178 -3.53 -8.06 12.71
CA ARG A 178 -2.68 -9.15 13.18
C ARG A 178 -1.97 -8.78 14.48
N ASP A 179 -1.63 -9.79 15.26
CA ASP A 179 -0.95 -9.63 16.54
C ASP A 179 0.40 -8.90 16.47
N ASP A 180 1.18 -9.17 15.42
CA ASP A 180 2.48 -8.55 15.19
C ASP A 180 2.39 -7.04 14.87
N TYR A 181 1.24 -6.58 14.37
CA TYR A 181 0.94 -5.17 14.15
C TYR A 181 0.33 -4.52 15.40
N THR A 182 -0.75 -5.08 15.91
CA THR A 182 -1.55 -4.48 16.99
C THR A 182 -0.84 -4.40 18.33
N LYS A 183 0.25 -5.18 18.52
CA LYS A 183 1.09 -5.13 19.73
C LYS A 183 2.21 -4.08 19.67
N VAL A 184 2.41 -3.41 18.56
CA VAL A 184 3.45 -2.38 18.42
C VAL A 184 2.93 -1.06 19.01
N ALA A 185 3.35 -0.76 20.24
CA ALA A 185 2.90 0.43 20.96
C ALA A 185 3.49 1.73 20.37
N TRP A 186 2.74 2.81 20.53
CA TRP A 186 3.21 4.17 20.31
C TRP A 186 4.41 4.48 21.21
N PRO A 187 5.39 5.29 20.75
CA PRO A 187 6.56 5.65 21.56
C PRO A 187 6.19 6.51 22.79
N ASP A 188 5.09 7.24 22.72
CA ASP A 188 4.55 8.07 23.79
C ASP A 188 3.01 8.00 23.72
N PRO A 189 2.35 7.49 24.77
CA PRO A 189 0.88 7.44 24.84
C PRO A 189 0.20 8.82 24.69
N ASP A 190 0.88 9.89 25.14
CA ASP A 190 0.38 11.25 25.00
C ASP A 190 0.58 11.81 23.58
N LEU A 191 1.50 11.22 22.82
CA LEU A 191 1.74 11.59 21.43
C LEU A 191 0.52 11.27 20.56
N GLU A 192 -0.15 10.16 20.83
CA GLU A 192 -1.40 9.80 20.19
C GLU A 192 -2.46 10.90 20.36
N SER A 193 -2.62 11.44 21.57
CA SER A 193 -3.59 12.51 21.85
C SER A 193 -3.20 13.84 21.20
N LYS A 194 -1.90 14.12 21.07
CA LYS A 194 -1.38 15.38 20.51
C LYS A 194 -1.33 15.39 18.99
N ILE A 195 -1.05 14.24 18.39
CA ILE A 195 -0.89 14.07 16.93
C ILE A 195 -2.20 13.68 16.26
N ASN A 196 -3.11 13.08 17.00
CA ASN A 196 -4.32 12.44 16.49
C ASN A 196 -5.55 13.33 16.40
N SER A 197 -5.45 14.62 16.59
CA SER A 197 -6.65 15.44 16.52
C SER A 197 -7.36 15.38 15.17
N THR A 198 -6.66 15.04 14.08
CA THR A 198 -7.27 14.99 12.74
C THR A 198 -6.65 13.99 11.75
N ALA A 199 -5.47 13.46 12.00
CA ALA A 199 -4.65 12.83 10.96
C ALA A 199 -4.48 11.32 11.07
N ALA A 200 -4.54 10.78 12.26
CA ALA A 200 -4.47 9.33 12.42
C ALA A 200 -5.87 8.73 12.35
N PRO A 201 -5.99 7.47 11.97
CA PRO A 201 -7.24 6.77 12.15
C PRO A 201 -7.62 6.91 13.62
N ALA A 202 -8.80 7.47 13.87
CA ALA A 202 -9.28 7.66 15.20
C ALA A 202 -9.09 6.35 16.00
N LYS A 203 -8.17 6.38 16.97
CA LYS A 203 -8.02 5.33 17.99
C LYS A 203 -7.39 4.01 17.53
N LEU A 204 -6.28 4.03 16.82
CA LEU A 204 -5.43 2.84 16.80
C LEU A 204 -4.64 2.77 18.12
N ASN A 205 -4.79 1.65 18.82
CA ASN A 205 -4.03 1.36 20.04
C ASN A 205 -2.58 0.96 19.76
N TRP A 206 -2.13 1.11 18.52
CA TRP A 206 -0.85 0.63 18.05
C TRP A 206 -0.26 1.59 17.01
N PHE A 207 1.06 1.54 16.82
CA PHE A 207 1.80 2.43 15.92
C PHE A 207 1.97 1.81 14.52
N PRO A 208 1.13 2.18 13.54
CA PRO A 208 1.10 1.55 12.22
C PRO A 208 2.42 1.63 11.47
N GLU A 209 3.04 2.79 11.45
CA GLU A 209 4.27 3.02 10.70
C GLU A 209 5.43 2.20 11.22
N LYS A 210 5.53 2.04 12.54
CA LYS A 210 6.53 1.18 13.17
C LYS A 210 6.24 -0.30 12.90
N ALA A 211 4.97 -0.71 12.96
CA ALA A 211 4.58 -2.07 12.65
C ALA A 211 4.93 -2.45 11.20
N LEU A 212 4.59 -1.58 10.25
CA LEU A 212 4.91 -1.76 8.84
C LEU A 212 6.44 -1.81 8.61
N PHE A 213 7.20 -0.95 9.28
CA PHE A 213 8.66 -0.98 9.19
C PHE A 213 9.25 -2.26 9.77
N ASN A 214 8.74 -2.74 10.90
CA ASN A 214 9.18 -4.00 11.50
C ASN A 214 8.96 -5.18 10.54
N GLU A 215 7.84 -5.20 9.84
CA GLU A 215 7.60 -6.19 8.78
C GLU A 215 8.59 -6.02 7.62
N TYR A 216 8.75 -4.81 7.09
CA TYR A 216 9.69 -4.54 6.01
C TYR A 216 11.11 -4.96 6.37
N ARG A 217 11.55 -4.71 7.59
CA ARG A 217 12.87 -5.13 8.08
C ARG A 217 13.08 -6.64 8.00
N GLN A 218 12.05 -7.45 8.18
CA GLN A 218 12.16 -8.90 8.08
C GLN A 218 12.60 -9.37 6.68
N PHE A 219 12.31 -8.61 5.63
CA PHE A 219 12.79 -8.92 4.28
C PHE A 219 14.30 -8.74 4.11
N THR A 220 14.92 -7.90 4.92
CA THR A 220 16.36 -7.60 4.86
C THR A 220 17.17 -8.43 5.85
N LEU A 221 16.56 -8.97 6.90
CA LEU A 221 17.26 -9.74 7.91
C LEU A 221 17.92 -10.98 7.33
N GLY A 222 19.25 -11.08 7.52
CA GLY A 222 20.05 -12.21 7.04
C GLY A 222 20.49 -12.11 5.58
N ASP A 223 20.14 -11.06 4.85
CA ASP A 223 20.49 -10.89 3.43
C ASP A 223 21.75 -10.00 3.22
N GLY A 224 22.46 -9.66 4.29
CA GLY A 224 23.67 -8.82 4.23
C GLY A 224 23.38 -7.33 4.04
N HIS A 225 22.13 -6.91 4.08
CA HIS A 225 21.64 -5.53 4.00
C HIS A 225 20.67 -5.21 5.14
N ASP A 226 20.92 -5.81 6.30
CA ASP A 226 20.02 -5.72 7.43
C ASP A 226 19.83 -4.28 7.89
N LEU A 227 18.60 -3.84 7.95
CA LEU A 227 18.26 -2.53 8.46
C LEU A 227 18.35 -2.50 9.98
N ALA A 228 18.74 -1.36 10.55
CA ALA A 228 18.63 -1.11 11.98
C ALA A 228 17.14 -1.16 12.41
N ASP A 229 16.88 -1.25 13.69
CA ASP A 229 15.52 -1.15 14.20
C ASP A 229 14.98 0.29 14.13
N PHE A 230 13.65 0.41 14.20
CA PHE A 230 12.96 1.69 14.09
C PHE A 230 13.44 2.72 15.12
N ASN A 231 13.65 2.29 16.38
CA ASN A 231 14.05 3.20 17.45
C ASN A 231 15.47 3.73 17.21
N THR A 232 16.36 2.91 16.65
CA THR A 232 17.71 3.34 16.26
C THR A 232 17.64 4.48 15.26
N TYR A 233 16.80 4.37 14.21
CA TYR A 233 16.62 5.47 13.25
C TYR A 233 16.05 6.73 13.90
N MET A 234 15.06 6.59 14.77
CA MET A 234 14.36 7.73 15.38
C MET A 234 15.22 8.45 16.43
N ASN A 235 16.17 7.77 17.05
CA ASN A 235 17.05 8.32 18.08
C ASN A 235 18.43 8.69 17.54
N SER A 236 18.73 8.42 16.28
CA SER A 236 20.01 8.79 15.67
C SER A 236 20.08 10.32 15.55
N THR A 237 20.94 10.93 16.36
CA THR A 237 21.37 12.32 16.15
C THR A 237 22.53 12.30 15.17
N THR A 238 22.30 12.67 13.93
CA THR A 238 23.38 12.95 12.95
C THR A 238 23.71 14.41 12.94
#